data_aeb1480c270183cfb501a5974e65892b
#
_entry.id   aeb1480c270183cfb501a5974e65892b
#
_cell.length_a   1.000
_cell.length_b   1.000
_cell.length_c   1.000
_cell.angle_alpha   90.00
_cell.angle_beta   90.00
_cell.angle_gamma   90.00
#
_symmetry.space_group_name_H-M   'P 1'
#
loop_
_entity.id
_entity.type
_entity.pdbx_description
1 polymer ?
#
loop_
_entity_poly.entity_id
_entity_poly.type
_entity_poly.pdbx_seq_one_letter_code
_entity_poly.pdbx_strand_id
1 'polypeptide(L)'
;MKRYTRVLTIAGSDSGGGAGIQADIKSISACGCFGTSAITALTAQNTLGVTDIHPVPVQTLEAQIRAVLDDIGTDAVKLGMLHSVEVIECVANLLVEYQISNIVLDPVMVATSGDKLIQDEAIAALQETLFPIVRLITPNIPEAEIISAKTITDKVQLGETAEQLARRFHLSVLAKGGHLDDDHLEDILYDYEFSQALSFANRKVATRNTHGTGCTLSSALASFLARGYSIAESADKAISYVATAIDTGAEYRLGDGHGPVHHFYAFWK
;
A
#
# COMPACT_ATOMS: atom_id res chain seq x y z
N MET A 1 -27.61 -9.42 -13.46
CA MET A 1 -26.21 -9.82 -13.74
C MET A 1 -25.37 -9.68 -12.48
N LYS A 2 -24.40 -10.58 -12.26
CA LYS A 2 -23.43 -10.40 -11.18
C LYS A 2 -22.42 -9.30 -11.58
N ARG A 3 -22.08 -8.42 -10.64
CA ARG A 3 -21.09 -7.36 -10.84
C ARG A 3 -19.82 -7.72 -10.07
N TYR A 4 -18.65 -7.49 -10.66
CA TYR A 4 -17.39 -7.59 -9.95
C TYR A 4 -17.22 -6.44 -8.96
N THR A 5 -16.70 -6.71 -7.78
CA THR A 5 -16.09 -5.70 -6.93
C THR A 5 -14.74 -5.34 -7.54
N ARG A 6 -14.48 -4.04 -7.77
CA ARG A 6 -13.37 -3.54 -8.57
C ARG A 6 -12.43 -2.71 -7.72
N VAL A 7 -11.14 -2.90 -7.92
CA VAL A 7 -10.10 -2.09 -7.27
C VAL A 7 -9.13 -1.61 -8.34
N LEU A 8 -8.93 -0.30 -8.42
CA LEU A 8 -7.90 0.32 -9.25
C LEU A 8 -6.62 0.50 -8.42
N THR A 9 -5.50 -0.05 -8.88
CA THR A 9 -4.18 0.31 -8.36
C THR A 9 -3.51 1.36 -9.22
N ILE A 10 -2.95 2.41 -8.61
CA ILE A 10 -2.15 3.45 -9.25
C ILE A 10 -0.78 3.41 -8.59
N ALA A 11 0.21 2.81 -9.28
CA ALA A 11 1.52 2.55 -8.71
C ALA A 11 2.58 2.27 -9.79
N GLY A 12 3.83 2.13 -9.37
CA GLY A 12 4.91 1.65 -10.24
C GLY A 12 4.78 0.16 -10.57
N SER A 13 5.41 -0.24 -11.66
CA SER A 13 5.48 -1.64 -12.12
C SER A 13 6.80 -2.26 -11.69
N ASP A 14 6.76 -3.40 -11.00
CA ASP A 14 7.92 -4.23 -10.66
C ASP A 14 8.05 -5.40 -11.65
N SER A 15 9.08 -5.37 -12.51
CA SER A 15 9.34 -6.44 -13.49
C SER A 15 9.61 -7.79 -12.84
N GLY A 16 10.12 -7.83 -11.60
CA GLY A 16 10.31 -9.05 -10.80
C GLY A 16 9.01 -9.64 -10.26
N GLY A 17 7.94 -8.85 -10.29
CA GLY A 17 6.59 -9.30 -9.96
C GLY A 17 6.29 -9.44 -8.48
N GLY A 18 7.20 -9.06 -7.58
CA GLY A 18 7.05 -9.21 -6.14
C GLY A 18 6.37 -8.02 -5.45
N ALA A 19 6.46 -6.83 -6.05
CA ALA A 19 5.90 -5.59 -5.53
C ALA A 19 5.12 -4.82 -6.61
N GLY A 20 4.85 -3.54 -6.40
CA GLY A 20 4.18 -2.66 -7.35
C GLY A 20 2.82 -3.18 -7.81
N ILE A 21 2.39 -2.75 -9.00
CA ILE A 21 1.10 -3.18 -9.56
C ILE A 21 0.96 -4.70 -9.71
N GLN A 22 2.08 -5.43 -9.84
CA GLN A 22 2.05 -6.89 -9.96
C GLN A 22 1.63 -7.55 -8.64
N ALA A 23 2.20 -7.13 -7.52
CA ALA A 23 1.76 -7.58 -6.20
C ALA A 23 0.33 -7.11 -5.91
N ASP A 24 -0.01 -5.89 -6.30
CA ASP A 24 -1.34 -5.31 -6.11
C ASP A 24 -2.41 -6.15 -6.82
N ILE A 25 -2.26 -6.40 -8.13
CA ILE A 25 -3.22 -7.20 -8.92
C ILE A 25 -3.35 -8.62 -8.37
N LYS A 26 -2.22 -9.25 -7.98
CA LYS A 26 -2.24 -10.59 -7.36
C LYS A 26 -3.04 -10.58 -6.05
N SER A 27 -2.79 -9.59 -5.18
CA SER A 27 -3.48 -9.45 -3.88
C SER A 27 -4.96 -9.14 -4.07
N ILE A 28 -5.29 -8.19 -4.94
CA ILE A 28 -6.66 -7.82 -5.28
C ILE A 28 -7.43 -9.05 -5.78
N SER A 29 -6.84 -9.83 -6.69
CA SER A 29 -7.45 -11.04 -7.24
C SER A 29 -7.61 -12.12 -6.16
N ALA A 30 -6.59 -12.36 -5.34
CA ALA A 30 -6.65 -13.33 -4.24
C ALA A 30 -7.69 -12.95 -3.17
N CYS A 31 -7.91 -11.65 -2.94
CA CYS A 31 -8.95 -11.12 -2.04
C CYS A 31 -10.35 -11.06 -2.67
N GLY A 32 -10.54 -11.61 -3.89
CA GLY A 32 -11.85 -11.77 -4.52
C GLY A 32 -12.38 -10.54 -5.26
N CYS A 33 -11.49 -9.64 -5.71
CA CYS A 33 -11.82 -8.46 -6.47
C CYS A 33 -11.24 -8.51 -7.90
N PHE A 34 -11.81 -7.72 -8.80
CA PHE A 34 -11.26 -7.48 -10.13
C PHE A 34 -10.29 -6.30 -10.06
N GLY A 35 -9.00 -6.56 -10.36
CA GLY A 35 -7.96 -5.54 -10.34
C GLY A 35 -7.80 -4.86 -11.68
N THR A 36 -7.79 -3.53 -11.68
CA THR A 36 -7.34 -2.67 -12.79
C THR A 36 -6.11 -1.89 -12.38
N SER A 37 -5.35 -1.34 -13.33
CA SER A 37 -4.11 -0.63 -13.00
C SER A 37 -3.90 0.60 -13.87
N ALA A 38 -3.26 1.62 -13.27
CA ALA A 38 -2.61 2.74 -13.95
C ALA A 38 -1.16 2.81 -13.46
N ILE A 39 -0.22 2.82 -14.40
CA ILE A 39 1.22 2.67 -14.11
C ILE A 39 1.87 4.06 -14.04
N THR A 40 2.54 4.36 -12.92
CA THR A 40 3.24 5.63 -12.70
C THR A 40 4.69 5.60 -13.20
N ALA A 41 5.34 4.44 -13.13
CA ALA A 41 6.69 4.22 -13.63
C ALA A 41 6.91 2.72 -13.92
N LEU A 42 7.80 2.44 -14.87
CA LEU A 42 8.31 1.09 -15.12
C LEU A 42 9.65 0.94 -14.41
N THR A 43 9.88 -0.13 -13.67
CA THR A 43 11.18 -0.44 -13.09
C THR A 43 11.80 -1.66 -13.75
N ALA A 44 13.10 -1.63 -13.98
CA ALA A 44 13.90 -2.82 -14.20
C ALA A 44 14.33 -3.33 -12.82
N GLN A 45 13.57 -4.26 -12.28
CA GLN A 45 13.68 -4.72 -10.90
C GLN A 45 13.65 -6.25 -10.84
N ASN A 46 14.38 -6.81 -9.89
CA ASN A 46 14.39 -8.21 -9.52
C ASN A 46 14.57 -8.38 -8.01
N THR A 47 14.84 -9.59 -7.53
CA THR A 47 15.03 -9.86 -6.09
C THR A 47 16.28 -9.20 -5.48
N LEU A 48 17.24 -8.75 -6.29
CA LEU A 48 18.46 -8.09 -5.83
C LEU A 48 18.33 -6.57 -5.69
N GLY A 49 17.38 -5.93 -6.42
CA GLY A 49 17.14 -4.49 -6.36
C GLY A 49 16.60 -3.90 -7.66
N VAL A 50 16.56 -2.57 -7.70
CA VAL A 50 16.14 -1.76 -8.84
C VAL A 50 17.37 -1.30 -9.61
N THR A 51 17.44 -1.57 -10.91
CA THR A 51 18.58 -1.18 -11.77
C THR A 51 18.25 -0.02 -12.72
N ASP A 52 16.95 0.20 -13.00
CA ASP A 52 16.50 1.31 -13.84
C ASP A 52 15.06 1.69 -13.52
N ILE A 53 14.70 2.98 -13.68
CA ILE A 53 13.35 3.51 -13.48
C ILE A 53 13.01 4.40 -14.66
N HIS A 54 11.94 4.06 -15.37
CA HIS A 54 11.39 4.88 -16.45
C HIS A 54 10.04 5.46 -16.04
N PRO A 55 9.96 6.78 -15.71
CA PRO A 55 8.70 7.44 -15.40
C PRO A 55 7.73 7.38 -16.59
N VAL A 56 6.47 7.08 -16.32
CA VAL A 56 5.41 7.20 -17.33
C VAL A 56 5.03 8.67 -17.44
N PRO A 57 4.93 9.24 -18.66
CA PRO A 57 4.48 10.62 -18.84
C PRO A 57 3.11 10.86 -18.17
N VAL A 58 2.94 12.01 -17.49
CA VAL A 58 1.72 12.34 -16.72
C VAL A 58 0.47 12.27 -17.60
N GLN A 59 0.56 12.70 -18.87
CA GLN A 59 -0.55 12.63 -19.83
C GLN A 59 -0.96 11.17 -20.12
N THR A 60 0.01 10.25 -20.14
CA THR A 60 -0.28 8.83 -20.33
C THR A 60 -0.89 8.24 -19.06
N LEU A 61 -0.41 8.64 -17.87
CA LEU A 61 -0.99 8.23 -16.60
C LEU A 61 -2.45 8.70 -16.48
N GLU A 62 -2.73 9.98 -16.79
CA GLU A 62 -4.09 10.51 -16.85
C GLU A 62 -4.98 9.69 -17.79
N ALA A 63 -4.51 9.41 -19.00
CA ALA A 63 -5.25 8.62 -19.98
C ALA A 63 -5.56 7.21 -19.48
N GLN A 64 -4.62 6.54 -18.77
CA GLN A 64 -4.87 5.23 -18.16
C GLN A 64 -5.96 5.29 -17.09
N ILE A 65 -5.90 6.29 -16.19
CA ILE A 65 -6.88 6.44 -15.12
C ILE A 65 -8.28 6.73 -15.70
N ARG A 66 -8.38 7.66 -16.66
CA ARG A 66 -9.64 7.99 -17.33
C ARG A 66 -10.21 6.78 -18.07
N ALA A 67 -9.40 6.04 -18.84
CA ALA A 67 -9.85 4.86 -19.57
C ALA A 67 -10.47 3.80 -18.64
N VAL A 68 -9.94 3.63 -17.43
CA VAL A 68 -10.50 2.73 -16.42
C VAL A 68 -11.77 3.30 -15.80
N LEU A 69 -11.74 4.57 -15.38
CA LEU A 69 -12.86 5.16 -14.63
C LEU A 69 -14.08 5.46 -15.50
N ASP A 70 -13.88 5.84 -16.77
CA ASP A 70 -14.97 6.16 -17.71
C ASP A 70 -15.82 4.94 -18.11
N ASP A 71 -15.22 3.75 -18.20
CA ASP A 71 -15.90 2.53 -18.66
C ASP A 71 -16.10 1.51 -17.53
N ILE A 72 -15.01 1.12 -16.87
CA ILE A 72 -15.04 0.05 -15.87
C ILE A 72 -15.50 0.59 -14.51
N GLY A 73 -14.99 1.75 -14.12
CA GLY A 73 -15.15 2.34 -12.79
C GLY A 73 -14.37 1.57 -11.71
N THR A 74 -14.49 1.99 -10.45
CA THR A 74 -13.86 1.34 -9.31
C THR A 74 -14.72 1.44 -8.06
N ASP A 75 -14.55 0.52 -7.10
CA ASP A 75 -15.21 0.53 -5.80
C ASP A 75 -14.22 0.92 -4.67
N ALA A 76 -12.90 0.83 -4.95
CA ALA A 76 -11.82 1.40 -4.15
C ALA A 76 -10.57 1.67 -5.02
N VAL A 77 -9.70 2.55 -4.54
CA VAL A 77 -8.40 2.83 -5.16
C VAL A 77 -7.29 2.55 -4.17
N LYS A 78 -6.24 1.85 -4.63
CA LYS A 78 -4.97 1.72 -3.92
C LYS A 78 -3.94 2.62 -4.61
N LEU A 79 -3.32 3.49 -3.84
CA LEU A 79 -2.18 4.31 -4.28
C LEU A 79 -0.90 3.71 -3.73
N GLY A 80 0.10 3.52 -4.61
CA GLY A 80 1.44 3.09 -4.22
C GLY A 80 2.48 4.16 -4.54
N MET A 81 3.56 3.81 -5.25
CA MET A 81 4.64 4.73 -5.59
C MET A 81 4.15 5.86 -6.52
N LEU A 82 4.18 7.09 -6.01
CA LEU A 82 3.92 8.34 -6.71
C LEU A 82 5.17 9.22 -6.59
N HIS A 83 6.01 9.21 -7.61
CA HIS A 83 7.41 9.65 -7.53
C HIS A 83 7.63 11.16 -7.63
N SER A 84 6.66 11.94 -8.13
CA SER A 84 6.81 13.40 -8.34
C SER A 84 5.54 14.17 -7.98
N VAL A 85 5.70 15.48 -7.79
CA VAL A 85 4.61 16.41 -7.50
C VAL A 85 3.53 16.37 -8.59
N GLU A 86 3.95 16.40 -9.87
CA GLU A 86 3.02 16.41 -11.00
C GLU A 86 2.17 15.12 -11.05
N VAL A 87 2.76 13.97 -10.71
CA VAL A 87 2.04 12.69 -10.64
C VAL A 87 1.02 12.72 -9.50
N ILE A 88 1.40 13.24 -8.34
CA ILE A 88 0.53 13.36 -7.16
C ILE A 88 -0.65 14.27 -7.46
N GLU A 89 -0.40 15.45 -8.03
CA GLU A 89 -1.45 16.40 -8.40
C GLU A 89 -2.40 15.85 -9.46
N CYS A 90 -1.87 15.19 -10.48
CA CYS A 90 -2.66 14.55 -11.52
C CYS A 90 -3.60 13.49 -10.92
N VAL A 91 -3.07 12.60 -10.08
CA VAL A 91 -3.85 11.54 -9.43
C VAL A 91 -4.92 12.14 -8.51
N ALA A 92 -4.56 13.11 -7.67
CA ALA A 92 -5.49 13.74 -6.74
C ALA A 92 -6.65 14.43 -7.47
N ASN A 93 -6.34 15.21 -8.52
CA ASN A 93 -7.36 15.90 -9.30
C ASN A 93 -8.36 14.91 -9.93
N LEU A 94 -7.88 13.81 -10.48
CA LEU A 94 -8.73 12.77 -11.07
C LEU A 94 -9.59 12.08 -10.00
N LEU A 95 -9.03 11.71 -8.85
CA LEU A 95 -9.79 11.08 -7.77
C LEU A 95 -10.91 11.99 -7.25
N VAL A 96 -10.67 13.30 -7.18
CA VAL A 96 -11.69 14.30 -6.82
C VAL A 96 -12.72 14.44 -7.93
N GLU A 97 -12.31 14.55 -9.20
CA GLU A 97 -13.18 14.66 -10.36
C GLU A 97 -14.19 13.49 -10.43
N TYR A 98 -13.69 12.26 -10.22
CA TYR A 98 -14.52 11.05 -10.23
C TYR A 98 -15.18 10.72 -8.88
N GLN A 99 -15.03 11.59 -7.87
CA GLN A 99 -15.65 11.47 -6.54
C GLN A 99 -15.32 10.13 -5.84
N ILE A 100 -14.07 9.68 -5.96
CA ILE A 100 -13.62 8.46 -5.32
C ILE A 100 -13.40 8.70 -3.81
N SER A 101 -14.00 7.87 -2.95
CA SER A 101 -13.93 8.01 -1.49
C SER A 101 -13.16 6.89 -0.79
N ASN A 102 -13.19 5.67 -1.34
CA ASN A 102 -12.45 4.54 -0.77
C ASN A 102 -11.01 4.52 -1.30
N ILE A 103 -10.13 5.35 -0.74
CA ILE A 103 -8.73 5.49 -1.16
C ILE A 103 -7.81 4.99 -0.06
N VAL A 104 -6.99 4.00 -0.36
CA VAL A 104 -5.90 3.51 0.49
C VAL A 104 -4.57 3.95 -0.11
N LEU A 105 -3.78 4.71 0.64
CA LEU A 105 -2.45 5.16 0.23
C LEU A 105 -1.37 4.42 1.04
N ASP A 106 -0.52 3.70 0.35
CA ASP A 106 0.77 3.24 0.87
C ASP A 106 1.82 4.30 0.54
N PRO A 107 2.30 5.09 1.51
CA PRO A 107 3.17 6.23 1.25
C PRO A 107 4.61 5.76 0.99
N VAL A 108 4.80 5.02 -0.10
CA VAL A 108 6.07 4.39 -0.46
C VAL A 108 7.13 5.45 -0.72
N MET A 109 8.13 5.56 0.18
CA MET A 109 9.22 6.53 0.08
C MET A 109 10.55 5.88 -0.28
N VAL A 110 10.76 4.62 0.16
CA VAL A 110 11.99 3.87 -0.04
C VAL A 110 11.64 2.43 -0.45
N ALA A 111 12.37 1.88 -1.44
CA ALA A 111 12.26 0.47 -1.80
C ALA A 111 12.82 -0.44 -0.69
N THR A 112 12.44 -1.71 -0.70
CA THR A 112 13.02 -2.73 0.21
C THR A 112 14.55 -2.85 0.05
N SER A 113 15.09 -2.52 -1.13
CA SER A 113 16.52 -2.45 -1.41
C SER A 113 17.24 -1.23 -0.79
N GLY A 114 16.49 -0.25 -0.27
CA GLY A 114 17.02 1.02 0.26
C GLY A 114 17.04 2.17 -0.75
N ASP A 115 16.63 1.92 -2.00
CA ASP A 115 16.58 2.94 -3.04
C ASP A 115 15.46 3.95 -2.77
N LYS A 116 15.77 5.25 -2.85
CA LYS A 116 14.78 6.32 -2.69
C LYS A 116 13.87 6.36 -3.92
N LEU A 117 12.56 6.26 -3.69
CA LEU A 117 11.53 6.16 -4.73
C LEU A 117 10.69 7.45 -4.88
N ILE A 118 10.88 8.43 -4.02
CA ILE A 118 10.12 9.69 -4.01
C ILE A 118 11.06 10.90 -3.90
N GLN A 119 10.71 11.98 -4.55
CA GLN A 119 11.41 13.27 -4.41
C GLN A 119 11.01 13.94 -3.10
N ASP A 120 11.89 14.77 -2.51
CA ASP A 120 11.62 15.42 -1.21
C ASP A 120 10.40 16.35 -1.27
N GLU A 121 10.26 17.09 -2.36
CA GLU A 121 9.13 17.98 -2.61
C GLU A 121 7.79 17.22 -2.74
N ALA A 122 7.84 15.98 -3.19
CA ALA A 122 6.66 15.14 -3.35
C ALA A 122 6.10 14.68 -2.00
N ILE A 123 6.90 14.64 -0.93
CA ILE A 123 6.41 14.31 0.42
C ILE A 123 5.46 15.41 0.93
N ALA A 124 5.80 16.68 0.71
CA ALA A 124 4.91 17.80 1.04
C ALA A 124 3.62 17.73 0.19
N ALA A 125 3.75 17.49 -1.11
CA ALA A 125 2.60 17.34 -2.01
C ALA A 125 1.67 16.21 -1.59
N LEU A 126 2.19 15.05 -1.12
CA LEU A 126 1.37 13.98 -0.57
C LEU A 126 0.51 14.46 0.60
N GLN A 127 1.12 15.21 1.56
CA GLN A 127 0.43 15.69 2.75
C GLN A 127 -0.61 16.77 2.44
N GLU A 128 -0.31 17.65 1.50
CA GLU A 128 -1.14 18.81 1.17
C GLU A 128 -2.27 18.46 0.18
N THR A 129 -2.01 17.53 -0.75
CA THR A 129 -2.90 17.29 -1.89
C THR A 129 -3.67 15.96 -1.76
N LEU A 130 -3.00 14.86 -1.34
CA LEU A 130 -3.63 13.54 -1.27
C LEU A 130 -4.21 13.21 0.10
N PHE A 131 -3.52 13.55 1.21
CA PHE A 131 -4.03 13.18 2.53
C PHE A 131 -5.45 13.70 2.81
N PRO A 132 -5.86 14.92 2.37
CA PRO A 132 -7.22 15.40 2.59
C PRO A 132 -8.34 14.57 1.93
N ILE A 133 -8.01 13.75 0.93
CA ILE A 133 -8.98 12.93 0.18
C ILE A 133 -8.82 11.43 0.41
N VAL A 134 -7.76 11.01 1.12
CA VAL A 134 -7.45 9.61 1.41
C VAL A 134 -8.21 9.15 2.65
N ARG A 135 -8.78 7.95 2.61
CA ARG A 135 -9.49 7.36 3.74
C ARG A 135 -8.55 6.68 4.75
N LEU A 136 -7.47 6.06 4.25
CA LEU A 136 -6.53 5.29 5.05
C LEU A 136 -5.12 5.37 4.47
N ILE A 137 -4.11 5.64 5.33
CA ILE A 137 -2.69 5.50 4.99
C ILE A 137 -2.06 4.34 5.74
N THR A 138 -1.01 3.73 5.14
CA THR A 138 -0.33 2.55 5.71
C THR A 138 1.18 2.75 5.88
N PRO A 139 1.65 3.76 6.64
CA PRO A 139 3.07 4.02 6.80
C PRO A 139 3.77 2.93 7.61
N ASN A 140 4.99 2.57 7.22
CA ASN A 140 5.94 1.89 8.09
C ASN A 140 6.60 2.91 9.06
N ILE A 141 7.43 2.44 10.00
CA ILE A 141 8.05 3.33 11.00
C ILE A 141 8.87 4.44 10.35
N PRO A 142 9.82 4.18 9.42
CA PRO A 142 10.55 5.26 8.74
C PRO A 142 9.65 6.27 8.01
N GLU A 143 8.59 5.80 7.37
CA GLU A 143 7.60 6.66 6.69
C GLU A 143 6.80 7.49 7.71
N ALA A 144 6.37 6.89 8.82
CA ALA A 144 5.66 7.57 9.89
C ALA A 144 6.56 8.64 10.56
N GLU A 145 7.84 8.36 10.76
CA GLU A 145 8.82 9.33 11.26
C GLU A 145 8.99 10.53 10.33
N ILE A 146 9.10 10.28 9.02
CA ILE A 146 9.21 11.35 8.00
C ILE A 146 7.94 12.22 8.01
N ILE A 147 6.75 11.60 7.99
CA ILE A 147 5.46 12.32 7.93
C ILE A 147 5.20 13.10 9.23
N SER A 148 5.54 12.52 10.38
CA SER A 148 5.30 13.14 11.69
C SER A 148 6.40 14.10 12.15
N ALA A 149 7.60 14.02 11.54
CA ALA A 149 8.85 14.66 11.99
C ALA A 149 9.23 14.25 13.43
N LYS A 150 8.95 13.01 13.82
CA LYS A 150 9.25 12.45 15.15
C LYS A 150 9.99 11.12 15.00
N THR A 151 10.84 10.80 15.97
CA THR A 151 11.45 9.48 16.10
C THR A 151 10.53 8.53 16.84
N ILE A 152 10.46 7.28 16.39
CA ILE A 152 9.62 6.21 16.93
C ILE A 152 10.51 5.05 17.37
N THR A 153 10.64 4.83 18.67
CA THR A 153 11.54 3.81 19.23
C THR A 153 10.79 2.62 19.86
N ASP A 154 9.49 2.76 20.09
CA ASP A 154 8.67 1.72 20.67
C ASP A 154 7.22 1.78 20.16
N LYS A 155 6.44 0.76 20.51
CA LYS A 155 5.04 0.62 20.09
C LYS A 155 4.09 1.66 20.69
N VAL A 156 4.39 2.21 21.86
CA VAL A 156 3.58 3.26 22.47
C VAL A 156 3.68 4.53 21.61
N GLN A 157 4.92 4.92 21.26
CA GLN A 157 5.19 6.06 20.38
C GLN A 157 4.61 5.84 18.97
N LEU A 158 4.62 4.59 18.46
CA LEU A 158 3.98 4.25 17.19
C LEU A 158 2.47 4.51 17.24
N GLY A 159 1.79 4.09 18.32
CA GLY A 159 0.37 4.33 18.52
C GLY A 159 0.02 5.81 18.68
N GLU A 160 0.79 6.55 19.49
CA GLU A 160 0.63 8.00 19.65
C GLU A 160 0.84 8.74 18.33
N THR A 161 1.82 8.30 17.51
CA THR A 161 2.08 8.88 16.20
C THR A 161 0.93 8.57 15.23
N ALA A 162 0.42 7.35 15.21
CA ALA A 162 -0.75 6.98 14.39
C ALA A 162 -1.96 7.85 14.72
N GLU A 163 -2.28 8.04 16.01
CA GLU A 163 -3.36 8.92 16.46
C GLU A 163 -3.12 10.37 16.07
N GLN A 164 -1.91 10.88 16.27
CA GLN A 164 -1.56 12.27 15.92
C GLN A 164 -1.72 12.53 14.42
N LEU A 165 -1.22 11.63 13.57
CA LEU A 165 -1.35 11.76 12.12
C LEU A 165 -2.82 11.68 11.70
N ALA A 166 -3.58 10.74 12.26
CA ALA A 166 -4.99 10.59 11.96
C ALA A 166 -5.80 11.85 12.29
N ARG A 167 -5.56 12.44 13.47
CA ARG A 167 -6.23 13.67 13.89
C ARG A 167 -5.79 14.89 13.08
N ARG A 168 -4.50 14.97 12.73
CA ARG A 168 -3.94 16.08 11.95
C ARG A 168 -4.52 16.12 10.53
N PHE A 169 -4.67 14.97 9.89
CA PHE A 169 -5.05 14.87 8.49
C PHE A 169 -6.49 14.39 8.25
N HIS A 170 -7.24 14.10 9.32
CA HIS A 170 -8.64 13.62 9.26
C HIS A 170 -8.82 12.33 8.47
N LEU A 171 -7.89 11.39 8.60
CA LEU A 171 -7.86 10.09 7.92
C LEU A 171 -7.50 8.97 8.91
N SER A 172 -7.76 7.72 8.56
CA SER A 172 -7.30 6.59 9.38
C SER A 172 -5.84 6.23 9.07
N VAL A 173 -5.11 5.71 10.07
CA VAL A 173 -3.69 5.35 9.94
C VAL A 173 -3.48 3.93 10.43
N LEU A 174 -2.99 3.05 9.55
CA LEU A 174 -2.44 1.75 9.94
C LEU A 174 -0.91 1.84 9.95
N ALA A 175 -0.34 2.11 11.11
CA ALA A 175 1.10 2.19 11.31
C ALA A 175 1.71 0.77 11.45
N LYS A 176 2.64 0.42 10.54
CA LYS A 176 3.25 -0.91 10.47
C LYS A 176 4.43 -1.01 11.43
N GLY A 177 4.33 -1.87 12.46
CA GLY A 177 5.34 -2.04 13.51
C GLY A 177 6.48 -3.01 13.20
N GLY A 178 6.59 -3.50 11.98
CA GLY A 178 7.52 -4.55 11.57
C GLY A 178 9.02 -4.25 11.67
N HIS A 179 9.42 -3.05 12.10
CA HIS A 179 10.81 -2.62 12.22
C HIS A 179 11.27 -2.43 13.69
N LEU A 180 10.40 -2.70 14.66
CA LEU A 180 10.82 -2.73 16.07
C LEU A 180 11.55 -4.04 16.37
N ASP A 181 12.60 -3.97 17.18
CA ASP A 181 13.41 -5.12 17.62
C ASP A 181 12.64 -5.96 18.66
N ASP A 182 11.51 -6.55 18.25
CA ASP A 182 10.69 -7.41 19.08
C ASP A 182 10.38 -8.71 18.31
N ASP A 183 10.26 -9.83 19.04
CA ASP A 183 9.83 -11.12 18.46
C ASP A 183 8.35 -11.10 18.04
N HIS A 184 7.59 -10.10 18.48
CA HIS A 184 6.20 -9.87 18.14
C HIS A 184 6.06 -8.57 17.35
N LEU A 185 5.63 -8.73 16.09
CA LEU A 185 5.24 -7.59 15.26
C LEU A 185 3.87 -7.09 15.71
N GLU A 186 3.72 -5.78 15.87
CA GLU A 186 2.45 -5.18 16.25
C GLU A 186 2.15 -4.00 15.33
N ASP A 187 1.11 -4.15 14.50
CA ASP A 187 0.60 -3.06 13.68
C ASP A 187 -0.50 -2.34 14.44
N ILE A 188 -0.51 -1.01 14.41
CA ILE A 188 -1.47 -0.18 15.14
C ILE A 188 -2.33 0.60 14.16
N LEU A 189 -3.63 0.36 14.20
CA LEU A 189 -4.65 1.13 13.49
C LEU A 189 -5.22 2.20 14.43
N TYR A 190 -5.16 3.46 14.00
CA TYR A 190 -6.06 4.46 14.52
C TYR A 190 -7.19 4.71 13.50
N ASP A 191 -8.38 4.23 13.83
CA ASP A 191 -9.58 4.44 13.01
C ASP A 191 -10.17 5.82 13.34
N TYR A 192 -10.02 6.76 12.40
CA TYR A 192 -10.48 8.14 12.57
C TYR A 192 -12.01 8.25 12.62
N GLU A 193 -12.73 7.41 11.85
CA GLU A 193 -14.19 7.44 11.80
C GLU A 193 -14.84 7.13 13.15
N PHE A 194 -14.22 6.22 13.92
CA PHE A 194 -14.70 5.81 15.24
C PHE A 194 -13.85 6.35 16.41
N SER A 195 -12.79 7.10 16.11
CA SER A 195 -11.81 7.60 17.10
C SER A 195 -11.27 6.49 17.99
N GLN A 196 -10.94 5.34 17.42
CA GLN A 196 -10.54 4.13 18.11
C GLN A 196 -9.15 3.66 17.68
N ALA A 197 -8.30 3.32 18.68
CA ALA A 197 -7.05 2.62 18.44
C ALA A 197 -7.25 1.10 18.57
N LEU A 198 -6.72 0.35 17.60
CA LEU A 198 -6.73 -1.12 17.57
C LEU A 198 -5.32 -1.62 17.32
N SER A 199 -4.94 -2.70 17.97
CA SER A 199 -3.64 -3.34 17.85
C SER A 199 -3.79 -4.74 17.24
N PHE A 200 -2.90 -5.08 16.30
CA PHE A 200 -2.87 -6.36 15.62
C PHE A 200 -1.49 -6.99 15.82
N ALA A 201 -1.43 -7.97 16.71
CA ALA A 201 -0.20 -8.70 16.98
C ALA A 201 0.00 -9.85 15.99
N ASN A 202 1.19 -9.94 15.41
CA ASN A 202 1.60 -11.00 14.50
C ASN A 202 2.94 -11.61 14.93
N ARG A 203 3.14 -12.88 14.60
CA ARG A 203 4.42 -13.54 14.80
C ARG A 203 5.40 -13.14 13.69
N LYS A 204 6.63 -12.80 14.05
CA LYS A 204 7.73 -12.60 13.11
C LYS A 204 8.12 -13.94 12.49
N VAL A 205 8.07 -14.02 11.17
CA VAL A 205 8.51 -15.18 10.40
C VAL A 205 9.97 -14.97 9.98
N ALA A 206 10.83 -15.91 10.33
CA ALA A 206 12.25 -15.85 9.97
C ALA A 206 12.43 -16.21 8.48
N THR A 207 12.24 -15.22 7.60
CA THR A 207 12.37 -15.40 6.15
C THR A 207 12.97 -14.17 5.50
N ARG A 208 13.59 -14.37 4.31
CA ARG A 208 14.00 -13.27 3.41
C ARG A 208 12.93 -12.91 2.38
N ASN A 209 11.81 -13.67 2.32
CA ASN A 209 10.74 -13.50 1.36
C ASN A 209 9.70 -12.49 1.84
N THR A 210 10.13 -11.23 1.97
CA THR A 210 9.31 -10.11 2.46
C THR A 210 9.09 -9.03 1.40
N HIS A 211 9.62 -9.23 0.17
CA HIS A 211 9.47 -8.26 -0.90
C HIS A 211 7.98 -8.10 -1.29
N GLY A 212 7.52 -6.85 -1.32
CA GLY A 212 6.13 -6.49 -1.66
C GLY A 212 5.11 -6.66 -0.52
N THR A 213 5.54 -6.92 0.72
CA THR A 213 4.64 -7.02 1.88
C THR A 213 3.75 -5.77 2.03
N GLY A 214 4.31 -4.55 1.91
CA GLY A 214 3.55 -3.30 1.99
C GLY A 214 2.50 -3.17 0.89
N CYS A 215 2.91 -3.41 -0.36
CA CYS A 215 2.00 -3.41 -1.51
C CYS A 215 0.87 -4.43 -1.34
N THR A 216 1.20 -5.64 -0.85
CA THR A 216 0.23 -6.70 -0.59
C THR A 216 -0.77 -6.30 0.48
N LEU A 217 -0.31 -5.70 1.59
CA LEU A 217 -1.16 -5.22 2.69
C LEU A 217 -2.12 -4.14 2.23
N SER A 218 -1.61 -3.08 1.62
CA SER A 218 -2.42 -1.93 1.18
C SER A 218 -3.43 -2.32 0.10
N SER A 219 -3.10 -3.25 -0.79
CA SER A 219 -4.01 -3.78 -1.81
C SER A 219 -5.08 -4.71 -1.24
N ALA A 220 -4.74 -5.53 -0.25
CA ALA A 220 -5.72 -6.34 0.46
C ALA A 220 -6.71 -5.45 1.25
N LEU A 221 -6.20 -4.41 1.93
CA LEU A 221 -7.04 -3.38 2.60
C LEU A 221 -8.03 -2.74 1.62
N ALA A 222 -7.54 -2.23 0.49
CA ALA A 222 -8.40 -1.64 -0.54
C ALA A 222 -9.45 -2.64 -1.05
N SER A 223 -9.09 -3.92 -1.18
CA SER A 223 -10.00 -4.98 -1.61
C SER A 223 -11.11 -5.24 -0.61
N PHE A 224 -10.79 -5.31 0.69
CA PHE A 224 -11.81 -5.53 1.72
C PHE A 224 -12.70 -4.29 1.91
N LEU A 225 -12.16 -3.08 1.84
CA LEU A 225 -12.96 -1.83 1.81
C LEU A 225 -13.90 -1.79 0.60
N ALA A 226 -13.42 -2.16 -0.61
CA ALA A 226 -14.24 -2.26 -1.81
C ALA A 226 -15.41 -3.26 -1.66
N ARG A 227 -15.21 -4.31 -0.87
CA ARG A 227 -16.22 -5.33 -0.53
C ARG A 227 -17.21 -4.90 0.56
N GLY A 228 -17.07 -3.68 1.10
CA GLY A 228 -17.98 -3.10 2.09
C GLY A 228 -17.66 -3.42 3.54
N TYR A 229 -16.47 -3.95 3.86
CA TYR A 229 -16.01 -4.11 5.24
C TYR A 229 -15.64 -2.74 5.84
N SER A 230 -15.77 -2.61 7.16
CA SER A 230 -15.24 -1.46 7.91
C SER A 230 -13.70 -1.39 7.83
N ILE A 231 -13.11 -0.25 8.21
CA ILE A 231 -11.64 -0.09 8.24
C ILE A 231 -11.01 -1.13 9.18
N ALA A 232 -11.58 -1.32 10.37
CA ALA A 232 -11.09 -2.27 11.35
C ALA A 232 -11.15 -3.73 10.85
N GLU A 233 -12.27 -4.15 10.26
CA GLU A 233 -12.41 -5.49 9.68
C GLU A 233 -11.50 -5.69 8.47
N SER A 234 -11.31 -4.64 7.66
CA SER A 234 -10.41 -4.67 6.51
C SER A 234 -8.95 -4.81 6.94
N ALA A 235 -8.56 -4.13 8.03
CA ALA A 235 -7.22 -4.26 8.61
C ALA A 235 -6.96 -5.68 9.13
N ASP A 236 -7.87 -6.23 9.93
CA ASP A 236 -7.77 -7.60 10.46
C ASP A 236 -7.60 -8.64 9.35
N LYS A 237 -8.47 -8.57 8.33
CA LYS A 237 -8.43 -9.49 7.18
C LYS A 237 -7.17 -9.32 6.32
N ALA A 238 -6.73 -8.09 6.09
CA ALA A 238 -5.55 -7.81 5.28
C ALA A 238 -4.25 -8.25 5.98
N ILE A 239 -4.14 -7.98 7.29
CA ILE A 239 -3.01 -8.39 8.11
C ILE A 239 -2.94 -9.93 8.17
N SER A 240 -4.07 -10.60 8.41
CA SER A 240 -4.15 -12.07 8.41
C SER A 240 -3.76 -12.68 7.06
N TYR A 241 -4.20 -12.08 5.95
CA TYR A 241 -3.83 -12.49 4.60
C TYR A 241 -2.32 -12.37 4.37
N VAL A 242 -1.72 -11.23 4.73
CA VAL A 242 -0.29 -10.98 4.56
C VAL A 242 0.55 -11.91 5.44
N ALA A 243 0.18 -12.08 6.71
CA ALA A 243 0.88 -12.99 7.62
C ALA A 243 0.95 -14.41 7.07
N THR A 244 -0.18 -14.93 6.55
CA THR A 244 -0.23 -16.26 5.92
C THR A 244 0.57 -16.32 4.61
N ALA A 245 0.54 -15.23 3.82
CA ALA A 245 1.31 -15.15 2.58
C ALA A 245 2.83 -15.13 2.82
N ILE A 246 3.29 -14.51 3.91
CA ILE A 246 4.69 -14.51 4.34
C ILE A 246 5.09 -15.91 4.84
N ASP A 247 4.29 -16.50 5.74
CA ASP A 247 4.57 -17.82 6.34
C ASP A 247 4.66 -18.91 5.26
N THR A 248 3.67 -18.98 4.37
CA THR A 248 3.69 -19.93 3.25
C THR A 248 4.82 -19.62 2.26
N GLY A 249 5.07 -18.34 1.97
CA GLY A 249 6.14 -17.90 1.08
C GLY A 249 7.56 -18.22 1.59
N ALA A 250 7.72 -18.42 2.90
CA ALA A 250 9.01 -18.70 3.51
C ALA A 250 9.70 -19.98 2.98
N GLU A 251 8.91 -20.95 2.54
CA GLU A 251 9.42 -22.23 2.02
C GLU A 251 9.87 -22.17 0.55
N TYR A 252 9.56 -21.07 -0.15
CA TYR A 252 9.85 -20.94 -1.58
C TYR A 252 11.14 -20.15 -1.80
N ARG A 253 11.87 -20.51 -2.87
CA ARG A 253 13.01 -19.75 -3.35
C ARG A 253 12.71 -19.14 -4.71
N LEU A 254 12.85 -17.80 -4.81
CA LEU A 254 12.76 -17.06 -6.07
C LEU A 254 13.91 -16.06 -6.14
N GLY A 255 14.83 -16.25 -7.08
CA GLY A 255 16.04 -15.44 -7.20
C GLY A 255 17.05 -15.66 -6.06
N ASP A 256 18.00 -14.76 -5.96
CA ASP A 256 19.12 -14.84 -4.99
C ASP A 256 19.02 -13.74 -3.90
N GLY A 257 18.11 -12.79 -4.03
CA GLY A 257 17.88 -11.69 -3.09
C GLY A 257 16.66 -11.90 -2.20
N HIS A 258 15.91 -10.82 -1.96
CA HIS A 258 14.66 -10.84 -1.21
C HIS A 258 13.50 -11.37 -2.09
N GLY A 259 13.02 -12.56 -1.78
CA GLY A 259 11.90 -13.18 -2.48
C GLY A 259 10.55 -12.52 -2.12
N PRO A 260 9.51 -12.72 -2.96
CA PRO A 260 8.17 -12.21 -2.70
C PRO A 260 7.40 -13.07 -1.71
N VAL A 261 6.31 -12.52 -1.18
CA VAL A 261 5.31 -13.26 -0.42
C VAL A 261 4.48 -14.17 -1.36
N HIS A 262 3.83 -15.20 -0.81
CA HIS A 262 3.02 -16.14 -1.59
C HIS A 262 1.56 -15.67 -1.71
N HIS A 263 1.26 -14.78 -2.66
CA HIS A 263 -0.08 -14.15 -2.82
C HIS A 263 -1.22 -15.16 -2.99
N PHE A 264 -0.97 -16.32 -3.61
CA PHE A 264 -1.99 -17.31 -3.96
C PHE A 264 -1.95 -18.57 -3.10
N TYR A 265 -1.46 -18.48 -1.85
CA TYR A 265 -1.35 -19.62 -0.94
C TYR A 265 -2.66 -20.42 -0.75
N ALA A 266 -3.81 -19.78 -0.88
CA ALA A 266 -5.10 -20.43 -0.76
C ALA A 266 -5.52 -21.20 -2.04
N PHE A 267 -4.83 -20.97 -3.17
CA PHE A 267 -5.20 -21.50 -4.49
C PHE A 267 -4.18 -22.49 -5.05
N TRP A 268 -2.90 -22.32 -4.71
CA TRP A 268 -1.84 -23.23 -5.18
C TRP A 268 -1.62 -24.34 -4.15
N LYS A 269 -1.54 -25.57 -4.66
CA LYS A 269 -1.28 -26.78 -3.85
C LYS A 269 0.13 -27.29 -4.13
#